data_5ef3172c43c96066395ff28beb81d544
#
_entry.id   5ef3172c43c96066395ff28beb81d544
#
_cell.length_a   1.000
_cell.length_b   1.000
_cell.length_c   1.000
_cell.angle_alpha   90.00
_cell.angle_beta   90.00
_cell.angle_gamma   90.00
#
_symmetry.space_group_name_H-M   'P 1'
#
loop_
_entity.id
_entity.type
_entity.pdbx_description
1 polymer ?
#
loop_
_entity_poly.entity_id
_entity_poly.type
_entity_poly.pdbx_seq_one_letter_code
_entity_poly.pdbx_strand_id
1 'polypeptide(L)'
;MRLLLTILCSMAFMATSAEAQNIILGEKVPDSRFRSWLMDMQPDAADYTCILFHNSKSPRCQKHLPQIKRIVNSNEDKLNLIILTKEDYSKAGVALTEHLGDHIGVAFDDGGRTFTAYGVRFIPFCVIYDKKGYALWCGHAGSLTQEIFDRILTYKRR
;
A
#
# COMPACT_ATOMS: atom_id res chain seq x y z
N MET A 1 -17.23 26.57 60.92
CA MET A 1 -17.69 26.37 59.52
C MET A 1 -16.50 25.88 58.69
N ARG A 2 -16.53 24.63 58.38
CA ARG A 2 -15.41 23.99 57.60
C ARG A 2 -15.84 23.96 56.11
N LEU A 3 -15.15 24.73 55.31
CA LEU A 3 -15.32 24.72 53.88
C LEU A 3 -14.48 23.53 53.33
N LEU A 4 -15.16 22.49 52.90
CA LEU A 4 -14.56 21.39 52.14
C LEU A 4 -14.43 21.76 50.68
N LEU A 5 -13.21 22.07 50.30
CA LEU A 5 -12.86 22.35 48.90
C LEU A 5 -12.62 21.02 48.21
N THR A 6 -13.61 20.52 47.51
CA THR A 6 -13.49 19.34 46.64
C THR A 6 -12.81 19.75 45.35
N ILE A 7 -11.52 19.43 45.24
CA ILE A 7 -10.78 19.52 43.98
C ILE A 7 -11.22 18.35 43.11
N LEU A 8 -12.08 18.65 42.13
CA LEU A 8 -12.46 17.71 41.07
C LEU A 8 -11.29 17.64 40.08
N CYS A 9 -10.44 16.64 40.23
CA CYS A 9 -9.36 16.36 39.30
C CYS A 9 -9.97 15.78 38.02
N SER A 10 -10.27 16.63 37.04
CA SER A 10 -10.66 16.22 35.70
C SER A 10 -9.44 15.61 35.04
N MET A 11 -9.28 14.28 35.13
CA MET A 11 -8.39 13.53 34.25
C MET A 11 -8.99 13.59 32.84
N ALA A 12 -8.49 14.54 32.05
CA ALA A 12 -8.67 14.50 30.61
C ALA A 12 -7.94 13.27 30.10
N PHE A 13 -8.70 12.21 29.87
CA PHE A 13 -8.26 11.06 29.09
C PHE A 13 -8.01 11.58 27.69
N MET A 14 -6.76 11.95 27.39
CA MET A 14 -6.31 12.10 26.02
C MET A 14 -6.34 10.73 25.41
N ALA A 15 -7.47 10.37 24.80
CA ALA A 15 -7.54 9.29 23.85
C ALA A 15 -6.59 9.68 22.71
N THR A 16 -5.36 9.23 22.76
CA THR A 16 -4.52 9.12 21.59
C THR A 16 -5.23 8.16 20.68
N SER A 17 -5.99 8.69 19.72
CA SER A 17 -6.44 7.93 18.57
C SER A 17 -5.17 7.41 17.91
N ALA A 18 -4.78 6.19 18.23
CA ALA A 18 -3.93 5.41 17.36
C ALA A 18 -4.76 5.27 16.08
N GLU A 19 -4.53 6.17 15.12
CA GLU A 19 -5.15 6.07 13.80
C GLU A 19 -4.69 4.74 13.23
N ALA A 20 -5.57 3.74 13.32
CA ALA A 20 -5.31 2.42 12.82
C ALA A 20 -5.06 2.50 11.31
N GLN A 21 -4.09 1.75 10.82
CA GLN A 21 -4.01 1.43 9.41
C GLN A 21 -5.38 0.92 8.98
N ASN A 22 -5.92 1.45 7.87
CA ASN A 22 -7.27 1.08 7.42
C ASN A 22 -7.30 -0.30 6.74
N ILE A 23 -6.18 -1.00 6.69
CA ILE A 23 -6.08 -2.35 6.11
C ILE A 23 -6.17 -3.40 7.21
N ILE A 24 -7.21 -4.20 7.14
CA ILE A 24 -7.44 -5.34 8.04
C ILE A 24 -7.27 -6.62 7.22
N LEU A 25 -6.33 -7.46 7.62
CA LEU A 25 -6.08 -8.73 6.93
C LEU A 25 -7.33 -9.62 6.98
N GLY A 26 -7.67 -10.18 5.84
CA GLY A 26 -8.89 -10.99 5.69
C GLY A 26 -10.16 -10.20 5.38
N GLU A 27 -10.12 -8.87 5.42
CA GLU A 27 -11.21 -7.99 4.98
C GLU A 27 -10.94 -7.40 3.60
N LYS A 28 -11.97 -6.85 2.97
CA LYS A 28 -11.81 -6.18 1.68
C LYS A 28 -11.00 -4.90 1.83
N VAL A 29 -10.05 -4.72 0.92
CA VAL A 29 -9.34 -3.44 0.79
C VAL A 29 -10.30 -2.34 0.33
N PRO A 30 -10.00 -1.07 0.64
CA PRO A 30 -10.75 0.06 0.10
C PRO A 30 -10.82 0.02 -1.42
N ASP A 31 -11.90 0.48 -2.02
CA ASP A 31 -12.05 0.53 -3.48
C ASP A 31 -10.95 1.40 -4.09
N SER A 32 -10.24 0.83 -5.05
CA SER A 32 -9.09 1.44 -5.71
C SER A 32 -9.32 1.48 -7.21
N ARG A 33 -10.09 2.47 -7.65
CA ARG A 33 -10.30 2.72 -9.08
C ARG A 33 -9.31 3.75 -9.57
N PHE A 34 -8.19 3.30 -10.10
CA PHE A 34 -7.21 4.17 -10.69
C PHE A 34 -7.67 4.65 -12.06
N ARG A 35 -7.71 5.97 -12.25
CA ARG A 35 -8.18 6.62 -13.49
C ARG A 35 -7.06 7.07 -14.38
N SER A 36 -5.88 7.27 -13.82
CA SER A 36 -4.70 7.77 -14.53
C SER A 36 -3.57 6.76 -14.40
N TRP A 37 -3.13 6.27 -15.54
CA TRP A 37 -2.05 5.31 -15.67
C TRP A 37 -0.92 5.90 -16.51
N LEU A 38 0.31 5.61 -16.15
CA LEU A 38 1.47 6.00 -16.95
C LEU A 38 1.41 5.29 -18.30
N MET A 39 1.42 6.08 -19.38
CA MET A 39 1.31 5.62 -20.78
C MET A 39 0.04 4.76 -21.04
N ASP A 40 -1.02 4.97 -20.26
CA ASP A 40 -2.26 4.19 -20.31
C ASP A 40 -2.05 2.66 -20.14
N MET A 41 -0.88 2.26 -19.62
CA MET A 41 -0.53 0.86 -19.40
C MET A 41 -1.02 0.39 -18.02
N GLN A 42 -2.03 -0.46 -18.04
CA GLN A 42 -2.50 -1.18 -16.86
C GLN A 42 -1.88 -2.57 -16.83
N PRO A 43 -1.51 -3.10 -15.65
CA PRO A 43 -1.03 -4.47 -15.57
C PRO A 43 -2.13 -5.46 -15.91
N ASP A 44 -1.77 -6.59 -16.46
CA ASP A 44 -2.68 -7.70 -16.73
C ASP A 44 -3.36 -8.17 -15.44
N ALA A 45 -4.58 -8.71 -15.56
CA ALA A 45 -5.29 -9.27 -14.43
C ALA A 45 -4.52 -10.48 -13.87
N ALA A 46 -4.39 -10.56 -12.56
CA ALA A 46 -3.72 -11.65 -11.86
C ALA A 46 -4.55 -12.12 -10.65
N ASP A 47 -4.20 -13.30 -10.10
CA ASP A 47 -4.87 -13.82 -8.91
C ASP A 47 -4.60 -12.96 -7.67
N TYR A 48 -3.44 -12.29 -7.65
CA TYR A 48 -3.01 -11.40 -6.58
C TYR A 48 -2.53 -10.07 -7.14
N THR A 49 -2.77 -9.01 -6.40
CA THR A 49 -2.28 -7.66 -6.72
C THR A 49 -1.48 -7.12 -5.55
N CYS A 50 -0.30 -6.60 -5.82
CA CYS A 50 0.49 -5.80 -4.90
C CYS A 50 0.33 -4.32 -5.26
N ILE A 51 -0.20 -3.50 -4.36
CA ILE A 51 -0.10 -2.04 -4.48
C ILE A 51 1.13 -1.60 -3.69
N LEU A 52 2.04 -0.91 -4.36
CA LEU A 52 3.20 -0.28 -3.75
C LEU A 52 2.98 1.24 -3.70
N PHE A 53 2.77 1.77 -2.52
CA PHE A 53 2.69 3.21 -2.28
C PHE A 53 4.11 3.80 -2.32
N HIS A 54 4.39 4.64 -3.30
CA HIS A 54 5.74 5.00 -3.75
C HIS A 54 5.90 6.48 -4.00
N ASN A 55 7.14 6.97 -3.90
CA ASN A 55 7.57 8.27 -4.40
C ASN A 55 8.94 8.10 -5.08
N SER A 56 9.03 8.52 -6.34
CA SER A 56 10.25 8.35 -7.15
C SER A 56 11.47 9.09 -6.61
N LYS A 57 11.26 10.13 -5.80
CA LYS A 57 12.33 10.94 -5.19
C LYS A 57 12.75 10.44 -3.80
N SER A 58 12.02 9.49 -3.23
CA SER A 58 12.35 8.92 -1.92
C SER A 58 13.47 7.89 -2.02
N PRO A 59 14.65 8.10 -1.37
CA PRO A 59 15.72 7.11 -1.37
C PRO A 59 15.28 5.75 -0.83
N ARG A 60 14.39 5.72 0.16
CA ARG A 60 13.83 4.47 0.72
C ARG A 60 12.99 3.73 -0.31
N CYS A 61 12.16 4.44 -1.06
CA CYS A 61 11.37 3.85 -2.14
C CYS A 61 12.26 3.29 -3.24
N GLN A 62 13.25 4.06 -3.69
CA GLN A 62 14.22 3.62 -4.71
C GLN A 62 14.98 2.36 -4.27
N LYS A 63 15.38 2.30 -2.99
CA LYS A 63 16.13 1.17 -2.43
C LYS A 63 15.35 -0.14 -2.49
N HIS A 64 14.05 -0.12 -2.22
CA HIS A 64 13.23 -1.33 -2.06
C HIS A 64 12.46 -1.73 -3.32
N LEU A 65 12.30 -0.85 -4.30
CA LEU A 65 11.61 -1.15 -5.55
C LEU A 65 12.21 -2.37 -6.30
N PRO A 66 13.54 -2.51 -6.44
CA PRO A 66 14.11 -3.68 -7.12
C PRO A 66 13.75 -5.01 -6.46
N GLN A 67 13.65 -5.07 -5.14
CA GLN A 67 13.24 -6.27 -4.41
C GLN A 67 11.79 -6.64 -4.73
N ILE A 68 10.89 -5.69 -4.69
CA ILE A 68 9.47 -5.91 -5.02
C ILE A 68 9.33 -6.38 -6.47
N LYS A 69 10.02 -5.72 -7.40
CA LYS A 69 10.02 -6.14 -8.82
C LYS A 69 10.52 -7.58 -9.01
N ARG A 70 11.56 -8.00 -8.29
CA ARG A 70 12.05 -9.39 -8.37
C ARG A 70 10.98 -10.39 -7.93
N ILE A 71 10.26 -10.10 -6.84
CA ILE A 71 9.17 -10.97 -6.37
C ILE A 71 8.06 -11.06 -7.43
N VAL A 72 7.66 -9.92 -8.01
CA VAL A 72 6.62 -9.86 -9.05
C VAL A 72 7.07 -10.62 -10.29
N ASN A 73 8.27 -10.36 -10.79
CA ASN A 73 8.81 -11.03 -11.99
C ASN A 73 8.98 -12.54 -11.80
N SER A 74 9.27 -13.00 -10.58
CA SER A 74 9.34 -14.43 -10.26
C SER A 74 7.96 -15.10 -10.13
N ASN A 75 6.89 -14.32 -10.11
CA ASN A 75 5.52 -14.77 -9.91
C ASN A 75 4.54 -14.12 -10.91
N GLU A 76 5.00 -13.79 -12.10
CA GLU A 76 4.26 -13.04 -13.12
C GLU A 76 2.95 -13.73 -13.58
N ASP A 77 2.87 -15.04 -13.41
CA ASP A 77 1.66 -15.83 -13.67
C ASP A 77 0.55 -15.64 -12.61
N LYS A 78 0.88 -15.06 -11.44
CA LYS A 78 -0.02 -14.97 -10.28
C LYS A 78 -0.13 -13.59 -9.67
N LEU A 79 0.93 -12.78 -9.77
CA LEU A 79 1.05 -11.51 -9.06
C LEU A 79 1.33 -10.37 -10.03
N ASN A 80 0.53 -9.33 -9.95
CA ASN A 80 0.85 -8.06 -10.60
C ASN A 80 1.23 -6.99 -9.57
N LEU A 81 1.87 -5.92 -10.05
CA LEU A 81 2.29 -4.77 -9.26
C LEU A 81 1.66 -3.49 -9.78
N ILE A 82 1.07 -2.73 -8.89
CA ILE A 82 0.65 -1.36 -9.14
C ILE A 82 1.54 -0.45 -8.30
N ILE A 83 2.42 0.30 -8.96
CA ILE A 83 3.18 1.37 -8.32
C ILE A 83 2.28 2.59 -8.26
N LEU A 84 1.85 2.98 -7.05
CA LEU A 84 0.94 4.09 -6.84
C LEU A 84 1.67 5.29 -6.27
N THR A 85 1.57 6.43 -6.92
CA THR A 85 2.22 7.66 -6.50
C THR A 85 1.26 8.86 -6.50
N LYS A 86 1.53 9.82 -5.60
CA LYS A 86 0.85 11.14 -5.57
C LYS A 86 1.58 12.20 -6.41
N GLU A 87 2.67 11.82 -7.05
CA GLU A 87 3.46 12.73 -7.88
C GLU A 87 2.69 13.07 -9.17
N ASP A 88 2.99 14.24 -9.71
CA ASP A 88 2.46 14.63 -11.02
C ASP A 88 2.99 13.71 -12.11
N TYR A 89 2.16 13.43 -13.11
CA TYR A 89 2.49 12.59 -14.26
C TYR A 89 3.80 13.02 -14.93
N SER A 90 3.97 14.31 -15.18
CA SER A 90 5.16 14.86 -15.84
C SER A 90 6.44 14.69 -15.04
N LYS A 91 6.36 14.62 -13.71
CA LYS A 91 7.52 14.47 -12.82
C LYS A 91 7.90 13.01 -12.60
N ALA A 92 6.92 12.17 -12.34
CA ALA A 92 7.15 10.76 -12.06
C ALA A 92 7.31 9.91 -13.31
N GLY A 93 6.70 10.33 -14.44
CA GLY A 93 6.70 9.55 -15.67
C GLY A 93 8.09 9.19 -16.16
N VAL A 94 9.01 10.15 -16.17
CA VAL A 94 10.40 9.90 -16.62
C VAL A 94 11.10 8.86 -15.73
N ALA A 95 10.92 8.97 -14.39
CA ALA A 95 11.59 8.08 -13.45
C ALA A 95 10.96 6.68 -13.40
N LEU A 96 9.67 6.55 -13.71
CA LEU A 96 8.92 5.31 -13.51
C LEU A 96 8.62 4.56 -14.81
N THR A 97 8.83 5.16 -15.98
CA THR A 97 8.59 4.52 -17.29
C THR A 97 9.41 3.24 -17.47
N GLU A 98 10.65 3.20 -16.99
CA GLU A 98 11.52 2.02 -17.08
C GLU A 98 11.00 0.81 -16.28
N HIS A 99 10.03 1.02 -15.39
CA HIS A 99 9.46 -0.04 -14.55
C HIS A 99 8.21 -0.66 -15.13
N LEU A 100 7.63 -0.08 -16.19
CA LEU A 100 6.44 -0.59 -16.85
C LEU A 100 6.67 -1.96 -17.49
N GLY A 101 5.64 -2.78 -17.47
CA GLY A 101 5.63 -4.12 -18.08
C GLY A 101 4.24 -4.72 -18.04
N ASP A 102 4.07 -5.92 -18.59
CA ASP A 102 2.77 -6.59 -18.66
C ASP A 102 2.16 -6.82 -17.27
N HIS A 103 3.00 -7.04 -16.26
CA HIS A 103 2.60 -7.29 -14.88
C HIS A 103 2.86 -6.11 -13.94
N ILE A 104 3.36 -4.98 -14.46
CA ILE A 104 3.71 -3.80 -13.66
C ILE A 104 3.14 -2.56 -14.31
N GLY A 105 2.21 -1.91 -13.62
CA GLY A 105 1.66 -0.61 -14.00
C GLY A 105 2.00 0.47 -12.98
N VAL A 106 2.00 1.73 -13.42
CA VAL A 106 2.15 2.91 -12.57
C VAL A 106 0.86 3.70 -12.63
N ALA A 107 0.24 3.89 -11.46
CA ALA A 107 -0.99 4.67 -11.34
C ALA A 107 -0.74 5.96 -10.54
N PHE A 108 -1.52 6.98 -10.84
CA PHE A 108 -1.46 8.30 -10.20
C PHE A 108 -2.67 8.49 -9.28
N ASP A 109 -2.40 8.83 -8.02
CA ASP A 109 -3.42 9.08 -7.01
C ASP A 109 -3.63 10.59 -6.82
N ASP A 110 -4.36 11.17 -7.76
CA ASP A 110 -4.69 12.59 -7.71
C ASP A 110 -5.43 12.96 -6.41
N GLY A 111 -4.84 13.90 -5.65
CA GLY A 111 -5.38 14.33 -4.35
C GLY A 111 -5.13 13.34 -3.22
N GLY A 112 -4.42 12.24 -3.43
CA GLY A 112 -4.02 11.29 -2.39
C GLY A 112 -5.19 10.51 -1.75
N ARG A 113 -6.29 10.31 -2.47
CA ARG A 113 -7.50 9.65 -1.95
C ARG A 113 -7.25 8.20 -1.57
N THR A 114 -6.51 7.47 -2.40
CA THR A 114 -6.17 6.07 -2.13
C THR A 114 -5.18 5.95 -0.98
N PHE A 115 -4.16 6.82 -0.94
CA PHE A 115 -3.26 6.89 0.21
C PHE A 115 -4.03 7.09 1.52
N THR A 116 -5.00 8.00 1.53
CA THR A 116 -5.84 8.26 2.71
C THR A 116 -6.75 7.08 3.03
N ALA A 117 -7.43 6.50 2.03
CA ALA A 117 -8.33 5.37 2.23
C ALA A 117 -7.61 4.13 2.79
N TYR A 118 -6.37 3.89 2.37
CA TYR A 118 -5.53 2.80 2.87
C TYR A 118 -4.82 3.14 4.20
N GLY A 119 -4.94 4.37 4.70
CA GLY A 119 -4.29 4.80 5.94
C GLY A 119 -2.77 4.78 5.85
N VAL A 120 -2.20 5.13 4.68
CA VAL A 120 -0.76 5.08 4.45
C VAL A 120 -0.04 6.17 5.24
N ARG A 121 0.80 5.77 6.19
CA ARG A 121 1.55 6.69 7.07
C ARG A 121 3.01 6.81 6.72
N PHE A 122 3.54 5.82 6.02
CA PHE A 122 4.94 5.78 5.59
C PHE A 122 5.05 5.13 4.21
N ILE A 123 6.10 5.46 3.49
CA ILE A 123 6.44 4.87 2.21
C ILE A 123 7.91 4.40 2.25
N PRO A 124 8.25 3.33 1.51
CA PRO A 124 7.39 2.50 0.68
C PRO A 124 6.50 1.54 1.50
N PHE A 125 5.20 1.56 1.26
CA PHE A 125 4.23 0.69 1.90
C PHE A 125 3.59 -0.23 0.85
N CYS A 126 3.42 -1.50 1.18
CA CYS A 126 2.79 -2.47 0.29
C CYS A 126 1.52 -3.06 0.88
N VAL A 127 0.56 -3.34 0.02
CA VAL A 127 -0.63 -4.16 0.34
C VAL A 127 -0.77 -5.21 -0.74
N ILE A 128 -0.92 -6.48 -0.34
CA ILE A 128 -1.22 -7.59 -1.24
C ILE A 128 -2.65 -8.05 -0.96
N TYR A 129 -3.45 -8.15 -2.01
CA TYR A 129 -4.82 -8.66 -1.93
C TYR A 129 -5.12 -9.65 -3.08
N ASP A 130 -6.11 -10.51 -2.85
CA ASP A 130 -6.55 -11.48 -3.86
C ASP A 130 -7.51 -10.86 -4.89
N LYS A 131 -7.81 -11.59 -5.96
CA LYS A 131 -8.73 -11.15 -7.02
C LYS A 131 -10.14 -10.79 -6.55
N LYS A 132 -10.52 -11.21 -5.34
CA LYS A 132 -11.80 -10.85 -4.71
C LYS A 132 -11.67 -9.56 -3.88
N GLY A 133 -10.48 -8.99 -3.77
CA GLY A 133 -10.18 -7.77 -3.03
C GLY A 133 -9.92 -7.96 -1.55
N TYR A 134 -9.63 -9.17 -1.07
CA TYR A 134 -9.34 -9.42 0.33
C TYR A 134 -7.85 -9.26 0.64
N ALA A 135 -7.55 -8.41 1.64
CA ALA A 135 -6.18 -8.17 2.08
C ALA A 135 -5.54 -9.43 2.66
N LEU A 136 -4.36 -9.77 2.17
CA LEU A 136 -3.59 -10.94 2.59
C LEU A 136 -2.31 -10.57 3.33
N TRP A 137 -1.74 -9.42 3.00
CA TRP A 137 -0.55 -8.89 3.65
C TRP A 137 -0.46 -7.37 3.48
N CYS A 138 0.10 -6.69 4.46
CA CYS A 138 0.48 -5.28 4.32
C CYS A 138 1.69 -4.97 5.22
N GLY A 139 2.49 -3.99 4.82
CA GLY A 139 3.63 -3.56 5.59
C GLY A 139 4.65 -2.75 4.79
N HIS A 140 5.79 -2.47 5.41
CA HIS A 140 6.91 -1.82 4.74
C HIS A 140 7.42 -2.71 3.60
N ALA A 141 7.65 -2.12 2.43
CA ALA A 141 8.07 -2.86 1.24
C ALA A 141 9.35 -3.68 1.45
N GLY A 142 10.29 -3.18 2.26
CA GLY A 142 11.52 -3.90 2.60
C GLY A 142 11.30 -5.18 3.41
N SER A 143 10.14 -5.32 4.04
CA SER A 143 9.76 -6.52 4.82
C SER A 143 9.10 -7.59 3.95
N LEU A 144 8.69 -7.29 2.72
CA LEU A 144 8.14 -8.28 1.80
C LEU A 144 9.27 -9.09 1.19
N THR A 145 9.27 -10.39 1.45
CA THR A 145 10.24 -11.35 0.90
C THR A 145 9.52 -12.40 0.06
N GLN A 146 10.27 -13.13 -0.78
CA GLN A 146 9.72 -14.26 -1.53
C GLN A 146 9.10 -15.29 -0.59
N GLU A 147 9.75 -15.58 0.53
CA GLU A 147 9.23 -16.52 1.54
C GLU A 147 7.86 -16.09 2.12
N ILE A 148 7.68 -14.78 2.36
CA ILE A 148 6.39 -14.25 2.81
C ILE A 148 5.35 -14.43 1.72
N PHE A 149 5.68 -14.14 0.46
CA PHE A 149 4.76 -14.31 -0.65
C PHE A 149 4.40 -15.80 -0.84
N ASP A 150 5.35 -16.70 -0.74
CA ASP A 150 5.11 -18.15 -0.81
C ASP A 150 4.15 -18.62 0.28
N ARG A 151 4.25 -18.08 1.50
CA ARG A 151 3.29 -18.35 2.57
C ARG A 151 1.89 -17.82 2.25
N ILE A 152 1.77 -16.65 1.62
CA ILE A 152 0.47 -16.11 1.17
C ILE A 152 -0.18 -17.08 0.19
N LEU A 153 0.59 -17.62 -0.78
CA LEU A 153 0.09 -18.58 -1.77
C LEU A 153 -0.39 -19.89 -1.13
N THR A 154 0.25 -20.33 -0.06
CA THR A 154 -0.10 -21.58 0.63
C THR A 154 -1.25 -21.42 1.62
N TYR A 155 -1.60 -20.19 1.99
CA TYR A 155 -2.70 -19.91 2.91
C TYR A 155 -4.05 -20.17 2.22
N LYS A 156 -4.51 -21.42 2.33
CA LYS A 156 -5.88 -21.77 1.94
C LYS A 156 -6.84 -21.17 2.94
N ARG A 157 -7.61 -20.21 2.48
CA ARG A 157 -8.73 -19.67 3.24
C ARG A 157 -9.69 -20.82 3.56
N ARG A 158 -9.81 -21.15 4.83
CA ARG A 158 -10.83 -22.07 5.34
C ARG A 158 -12.16 -21.37 5.43
#